data_5a595609e84538910d6f47b565d71d8d
#
_entry.id   5a595609e84538910d6f47b565d71d8d
#
_cell.length_a   1.000
_cell.length_b   1.000
_cell.length_c   1.000
_cell.angle_alpha   90.00
_cell.angle_beta   90.00
_cell.angle_gamma   90.00
#
_symmetry.space_group_name_H-M   'P 1'
#
loop_
_entity.id
_entity.type
_entity.pdbx_description
1 polymer ?
#
loop_
_entity_poly.entity_id
_entity_poly.type
_entity_poly.pdbx_seq_one_letter_code
_entity_poly.pdbx_strand_id
1 'polypeptide(L)'
;MKQNLKQTARKRLAAMALFLLICLPFSLAQAQTIKVNGRVTDDLNEPMIGVSIFEKGTTNGVITDMDGNYSLSVKEGATIVYSYIGYLTQEKKAVAGVMNVILKEDTKTLDEVVVVGYGVQKKSSLTGAVSSVKSEDMEARTITRAEQALQGKTAGVQVLSASAKPGASPQVRIRGISSNGSCDPLYVVDGRIASDIGGIDPNDIESMEVLKDGASAAIYGAAAGNGVVLITTKKGKGNGKITYDFQYTSQSLGKVPEVMNAAQYKEFFLENKKLTQSAFDTYWDGKTDTDWVDEAFENSSMVRHNVTFQGGSDRGSFYLSLSHLDNDGMIVGNADTYERLTGMVNASWEDVN
;
A
#
# COMPACT_ATOMS: atom_id res chain seq x y z
N MET A 1 -5.90 62.99 41.15
CA MET A 1 -5.07 62.01 40.45
C MET A 1 -4.68 60.76 41.26
N LYS A 2 -4.44 60.87 42.57
CA LYS A 2 -4.04 59.75 43.45
C LYS A 2 -5.13 58.78 43.86
N GLN A 3 -6.43 59.12 43.74
CA GLN A 3 -7.53 58.24 44.09
C GLN A 3 -7.83 57.20 42.95
N ASN A 4 -7.65 57.56 41.70
CA ASN A 4 -7.90 56.67 40.55
C ASN A 4 -6.83 55.56 40.42
N LEU A 5 -5.60 55.83 40.84
CA LEU A 5 -4.52 54.82 40.85
C LEU A 5 -4.78 53.70 41.88
N LYS A 6 -5.32 54.07 43.08
CA LYS A 6 -5.64 53.07 44.12
C LYS A 6 -6.82 52.17 43.74
N GLN A 7 -7.78 52.72 43.01
CA GLN A 7 -8.93 51.92 42.52
C GLN A 7 -8.56 50.95 41.41
N THR A 8 -7.67 51.36 40.48
CA THR A 8 -7.18 50.48 39.41
C THR A 8 -6.27 49.37 39.93
N ALA A 9 -5.42 49.66 40.91
CA ALA A 9 -4.60 48.65 41.58
C ALA A 9 -5.43 47.63 42.35
N ARG A 10 -6.48 48.05 43.07
CA ARG A 10 -7.40 47.13 43.75
C ARG A 10 -8.18 46.24 42.79
N LYS A 11 -8.63 46.76 41.65
CA LYS A 11 -9.31 45.95 40.61
C LYS A 11 -8.37 44.93 39.96
N ARG A 12 -7.09 45.27 39.73
CA ARG A 12 -6.08 44.34 39.20
C ARG A 12 -5.72 43.27 40.22
N LEU A 13 -5.62 43.62 41.52
CA LEU A 13 -5.35 42.65 42.57
C LEU A 13 -6.52 41.68 42.76
N ALA A 14 -7.75 42.17 42.69
CA ALA A 14 -8.95 41.35 42.78
C ALA A 14 -9.10 40.41 41.58
N ALA A 15 -8.76 40.88 40.35
CA ALA A 15 -8.78 40.06 39.14
C ALA A 15 -7.67 38.98 39.19
N MET A 16 -6.48 39.30 39.75
CA MET A 16 -5.38 38.36 39.89
C MET A 16 -5.69 37.31 40.98
N ALA A 17 -6.34 37.70 42.07
CA ALA A 17 -6.80 36.78 43.11
C ALA A 17 -7.92 35.87 42.62
N LEU A 18 -8.85 36.35 41.77
CA LEU A 18 -9.89 35.57 41.15
C LEU A 18 -9.31 34.55 40.12
N PHE A 19 -8.29 34.94 39.36
CA PHE A 19 -7.59 34.08 38.45
C PHE A 19 -6.80 32.97 39.18
N LEU A 20 -6.18 33.30 40.31
CA LEU A 20 -5.48 32.32 41.16
C LEU A 20 -6.46 31.33 41.79
N LEU A 21 -7.68 31.77 42.15
CA LEU A 21 -8.71 30.93 42.77
C LEU A 21 -9.33 29.95 41.74
N ILE A 22 -9.39 30.32 40.45
CA ILE A 22 -9.90 29.48 39.36
C ILE A 22 -8.86 28.41 38.97
N CYS A 23 -7.56 28.70 39.13
CA CYS A 23 -6.48 27.74 38.82
C CYS A 23 -6.23 26.68 39.90
N LEU A 24 -6.69 26.89 41.15
CA LEU A 24 -6.46 25.96 42.26
C LEU A 24 -7.17 24.59 42.18
N PRO A 25 -8.37 24.40 41.58
CA PRO A 25 -9.00 23.09 41.54
C PRO A 25 -8.43 22.15 40.50
N PHE A 26 -7.55 22.61 39.58
CA PHE A 26 -7.05 21.76 38.48
C PHE A 26 -5.90 20.81 38.86
N SER A 27 -5.35 20.95 40.08
CA SER A 27 -4.14 20.21 40.49
C SER A 27 -4.39 18.95 41.34
N LEU A 28 -5.64 18.52 41.57
CA LEU A 28 -5.92 17.43 42.51
C LEU A 28 -6.62 16.21 41.90
N ALA A 29 -6.78 16.14 40.57
CA ALA A 29 -7.20 14.90 39.90
C ALA A 29 -5.99 13.96 39.74
N GLN A 30 -5.42 13.45 40.82
CA GLN A 30 -4.53 12.29 40.78
C GLN A 30 -5.38 11.09 40.37
N ALA A 31 -5.24 10.62 39.11
CA ALA A 31 -5.83 9.37 38.69
C ALA A 31 -5.24 8.25 39.57
N GLN A 32 -6.08 7.66 40.38
CA GLN A 32 -5.70 6.58 41.28
C GLN A 32 -5.18 5.40 40.44
N THR A 33 -3.93 5.02 40.63
CA THR A 33 -3.32 3.87 39.98
C THR A 33 -3.71 2.61 40.74
N ILE A 34 -4.26 1.64 40.02
CA ILE A 34 -4.61 0.34 40.57
C ILE A 34 -3.66 -0.73 40.02
N LYS A 35 -3.38 -1.72 40.79
CA LYS A 35 -2.60 -2.89 40.37
C LYS A 35 -3.55 -4.01 39.94
N VAL A 36 -3.41 -4.43 38.69
CA VAL A 36 -4.17 -5.54 38.10
C VAL A 36 -3.23 -6.71 37.93
N ASN A 37 -3.57 -7.86 38.50
CA ASN A 37 -2.83 -9.10 38.35
C ASN A 37 -3.78 -10.13 37.70
N GLY A 38 -3.23 -11.12 37.04
CA GLY A 38 -4.05 -12.17 36.48
C GLY A 38 -3.26 -13.20 35.70
N ARG A 39 -3.96 -14.14 35.14
CA ARG A 39 -3.42 -15.18 34.29
C ARG A 39 -4.11 -15.14 32.94
N VAL A 40 -3.34 -15.29 31.87
CA VAL A 40 -3.87 -15.44 30.51
C VAL A 40 -3.72 -16.89 30.09
N THR A 41 -4.84 -17.49 29.62
CA THR A 41 -4.87 -18.83 29.10
C THR A 41 -5.55 -18.87 27.75
N ASP A 42 -5.36 -19.94 27.00
CA ASP A 42 -6.14 -20.25 25.80
C ASP A 42 -7.50 -20.89 26.15
N ASP A 43 -8.26 -21.34 25.16
CA ASP A 43 -9.55 -22.02 25.29
C ASP A 43 -9.43 -23.43 25.82
N LEU A 44 -8.24 -24.04 25.81
CA LEU A 44 -7.93 -25.34 26.45
C LEU A 44 -7.45 -25.16 27.90
N ASN A 45 -7.46 -23.91 28.40
CA ASN A 45 -6.99 -23.54 29.76
C ASN A 45 -5.46 -23.70 29.93
N GLU A 46 -4.68 -23.76 28.84
CA GLU A 46 -3.23 -23.79 28.90
C GLU A 46 -2.65 -22.37 29.08
N PRO A 47 -1.56 -22.21 29.87
CA PRO A 47 -0.97 -20.87 30.12
C PRO A 47 -0.32 -20.32 28.87
N MET A 48 -0.59 -19.06 28.57
CA MET A 48 -0.03 -18.38 27.41
C MET A 48 1.15 -17.50 27.78
N ILE A 49 2.34 -17.86 27.27
CA ILE A 49 3.60 -17.14 27.49
C ILE A 49 3.75 -16.03 26.46
N GLY A 50 4.22 -14.84 26.87
CA GLY A 50 4.59 -13.75 25.94
C GLY A 50 3.40 -12.96 25.41
N VAL A 51 2.22 -13.08 25.98
CA VAL A 51 1.06 -12.24 25.65
C VAL A 51 1.37 -10.78 25.99
N SER A 52 1.19 -9.89 25.04
CA SER A 52 1.33 -8.44 25.25
C SER A 52 0.09 -7.88 25.92
N ILE A 53 0.28 -7.21 27.06
CA ILE A 53 -0.78 -6.62 27.87
C ILE A 53 -0.43 -5.16 28.08
N PHE A 54 -1.24 -4.23 27.58
CA PHE A 54 -0.94 -2.80 27.68
C PHE A 54 -2.18 -1.94 27.88
N GLU A 55 -1.98 -0.77 28.48
CA GLU A 55 -3.01 0.24 28.65
C GLU A 55 -3.23 0.97 27.33
N LYS A 56 -4.47 0.93 26.82
CA LYS A 56 -4.86 1.50 25.51
C LYS A 56 -4.50 3.00 25.42
N GLY A 57 -3.76 3.36 24.36
CA GLY A 57 -3.34 4.73 24.11
C GLY A 57 -2.09 5.19 24.90
N THR A 58 -1.40 4.27 25.58
CA THR A 58 -0.15 4.54 26.30
C THR A 58 0.94 3.53 25.93
N THR A 59 2.16 3.77 26.39
CA THR A 59 3.29 2.83 26.30
C THR A 59 3.43 1.95 27.53
N ASN A 60 2.49 2.02 28.50
CA ASN A 60 2.52 1.26 29.72
C ASN A 60 2.02 -0.16 29.45
N GLY A 61 2.89 -1.16 29.52
CA GLY A 61 2.53 -2.55 29.25
C GLY A 61 3.53 -3.54 29.83
N VAL A 62 3.12 -4.81 29.86
CA VAL A 62 3.89 -5.97 30.32
C VAL A 62 3.62 -7.17 29.40
N ILE A 63 4.43 -8.20 29.53
CA ILE A 63 4.22 -9.50 28.89
C ILE A 63 3.98 -10.58 29.95
N THR A 64 3.23 -11.65 29.61
CA THR A 64 3.02 -12.78 30.51
C THR A 64 4.29 -13.62 30.68
N ASP A 65 4.46 -14.16 31.88
CA ASP A 65 5.52 -15.12 32.23
C ASP A 65 5.25 -16.56 31.72
N MET A 66 6.11 -17.51 32.12
CA MET A 66 6.01 -18.93 31.70
C MET A 66 4.73 -19.62 32.15
N ASP A 67 4.12 -19.13 33.24
CA ASP A 67 2.86 -19.67 33.80
C ASP A 67 1.64 -18.86 33.31
N GLY A 68 1.84 -17.91 32.36
CA GLY A 68 0.79 -17.05 31.85
C GLY A 68 0.41 -15.90 32.77
N ASN A 69 1.13 -15.65 33.88
CA ASN A 69 0.78 -14.62 34.83
C ASN A 69 1.29 -13.26 34.40
N TYR A 70 0.59 -12.21 34.80
CA TYR A 70 0.98 -10.82 34.60
C TYR A 70 0.63 -9.93 35.78
N SER A 71 1.30 -8.78 35.84
CA SER A 71 1.04 -7.73 36.84
C SER A 71 1.26 -6.37 36.19
N LEU A 72 0.22 -5.56 36.09
CA LEU A 72 0.25 -4.26 35.42
C LEU A 72 -0.39 -3.19 36.34
N SER A 73 0.29 -2.05 36.48
CA SER A 73 -0.25 -0.89 37.18
C SER A 73 -0.85 0.07 36.17
N VAL A 74 -2.15 0.34 36.27
CA VAL A 74 -2.91 1.17 35.33
C VAL A 74 -3.80 2.15 36.05
N LYS A 75 -4.32 3.15 35.35
CA LYS A 75 -5.34 4.05 35.90
C LYS A 75 -6.63 3.28 36.13
N GLU A 76 -7.33 3.58 37.22
CA GLU A 76 -8.65 2.99 37.48
C GLU A 76 -9.62 3.26 36.32
N GLY A 77 -10.27 2.22 35.81
CA GLY A 77 -11.19 2.31 34.65
C GLY A 77 -10.51 2.41 33.28
N ALA A 78 -9.18 2.38 33.22
CA ALA A 78 -8.45 2.32 31.95
C ALA A 78 -8.81 1.04 31.15
N THR A 79 -8.71 1.10 29.85
CA THR A 79 -8.91 -0.09 29.01
C THR A 79 -7.57 -0.82 28.84
N ILE A 80 -7.51 -2.08 29.26
CA ILE A 80 -6.36 -2.96 29.06
C ILE A 80 -6.61 -3.78 27.80
N VAL A 81 -5.61 -3.84 26.93
CA VAL A 81 -5.61 -4.62 25.70
C VAL A 81 -4.72 -5.83 25.88
N TYR A 82 -5.23 -7.01 25.55
CA TYR A 82 -4.53 -8.29 25.55
C TYR A 82 -4.37 -8.74 24.10
N SER A 83 -3.14 -8.89 23.64
CA SER A 83 -2.81 -9.21 22.25
C SER A 83 -1.75 -10.29 22.16
N TYR A 84 -1.99 -11.29 21.31
CA TYR A 84 -1.04 -12.34 21.01
C TYR A 84 -1.19 -12.76 19.55
N ILE A 85 -0.08 -13.13 18.90
CA ILE A 85 -0.07 -13.52 17.48
C ILE A 85 -0.92 -14.79 17.30
N GLY A 86 -1.90 -14.75 16.39
CA GLY A 86 -2.82 -15.87 16.14
C GLY A 86 -4.05 -15.92 17.05
N TYR A 87 -4.27 -14.92 17.91
CA TYR A 87 -5.40 -14.86 18.83
C TYR A 87 -6.18 -13.55 18.69
N LEU A 88 -7.48 -13.62 18.93
CA LEU A 88 -8.36 -12.44 18.93
C LEU A 88 -7.97 -11.48 20.05
N THR A 89 -7.64 -10.26 19.70
CA THR A 89 -7.35 -9.19 20.66
C THR A 89 -8.57 -8.94 21.55
N GLN A 90 -8.39 -8.94 22.87
CA GLN A 90 -9.44 -8.61 23.83
C GLN A 90 -9.16 -7.29 24.55
N GLU A 91 -10.22 -6.52 24.77
CA GLU A 91 -10.19 -5.30 25.55
C GLU A 91 -11.06 -5.46 26.80
N LYS A 92 -10.50 -5.14 27.97
CA LYS A 92 -11.23 -5.16 29.24
C LYS A 92 -10.95 -3.89 30.05
N LYS A 93 -11.96 -3.40 30.76
CA LYS A 93 -11.75 -2.29 31.70
C LYS A 93 -11.00 -2.77 32.94
N ALA A 94 -9.99 -2.00 33.34
CA ALA A 94 -9.19 -2.28 34.53
C ALA A 94 -10.05 -2.18 35.79
N VAL A 95 -10.04 -3.26 36.58
CA VAL A 95 -10.63 -3.34 37.91
C VAL A 95 -9.53 -3.81 38.85
N ALA A 96 -9.47 -3.22 40.03
CA ALA A 96 -8.48 -3.63 41.05
C ALA A 96 -8.67 -5.11 41.41
N GLY A 97 -7.59 -5.89 41.42
CA GLY A 97 -7.62 -7.29 41.82
C GLY A 97 -7.16 -8.26 40.74
N VAL A 98 -7.68 -9.47 40.75
CA VAL A 98 -7.30 -10.53 39.82
C VAL A 98 -8.22 -10.53 38.61
N MET A 99 -7.61 -10.35 37.40
CA MET A 99 -8.31 -10.40 36.11
C MET A 99 -7.72 -11.53 35.25
N ASN A 100 -8.38 -12.68 35.24
CA ASN A 100 -8.03 -13.78 34.34
C ASN A 100 -8.67 -13.56 32.97
N VAL A 101 -7.92 -13.87 31.91
CA VAL A 101 -8.34 -13.66 30.52
C VAL A 101 -8.11 -14.95 29.74
N ILE A 102 -9.13 -15.36 29.00
CA ILE A 102 -9.03 -16.46 28.04
C ILE A 102 -8.98 -15.86 26.65
N LEU A 103 -7.87 -16.02 25.95
CA LEU A 103 -7.76 -15.64 24.55
C LEU A 103 -8.26 -16.77 23.66
N LYS A 104 -9.04 -16.42 22.66
CA LYS A 104 -9.53 -17.37 21.65
C LYS A 104 -8.66 -17.26 20.42
N GLU A 105 -8.33 -18.38 19.80
CA GLU A 105 -7.63 -18.38 18.53
C GLU A 105 -8.39 -17.56 17.49
N ASP A 106 -7.66 -16.71 16.78
CA ASP A 106 -8.21 -16.00 15.63
C ASP A 106 -8.16 -16.89 14.40
N THR A 107 -9.15 -17.77 14.31
CA THR A 107 -9.30 -18.68 13.17
C THR A 107 -9.53 -17.93 11.85
N LYS A 108 -9.83 -16.62 11.91
CA LYS A 108 -10.01 -15.79 10.71
C LYS A 108 -8.70 -15.24 10.14
N THR A 109 -7.65 -15.12 10.95
CA THR A 109 -6.33 -14.61 10.49
C THR A 109 -5.44 -15.68 9.86
N LEU A 110 -5.76 -16.97 10.00
CA LEU A 110 -4.97 -18.08 9.44
C LEU A 110 -5.45 -18.60 8.08
N ASP A 111 -6.61 -18.16 7.62
CA ASP A 111 -7.14 -18.56 6.33
C ASP A 111 -6.90 -17.48 5.25
N GLU A 112 -5.62 -17.21 4.94
CA GLU A 112 -5.30 -16.63 3.63
C GLU A 112 -5.66 -17.69 2.57
N VAL A 113 -6.83 -17.52 2.00
CA VAL A 113 -7.38 -18.42 1.00
C VAL A 113 -6.95 -17.92 -0.36
N VAL A 114 -6.20 -18.72 -1.08
CA VAL A 114 -5.82 -18.42 -2.48
C VAL A 114 -6.81 -19.12 -3.40
N VAL A 115 -7.41 -18.36 -4.29
CA VAL A 115 -8.25 -18.94 -5.35
C VAL A 115 -7.35 -19.64 -6.35
N VAL A 116 -7.30 -20.96 -6.34
CA VAL A 116 -6.52 -21.76 -7.29
C VAL A 116 -7.44 -22.52 -8.23
N GLY A 117 -7.39 -22.21 -9.50
CA GLY A 117 -8.11 -22.93 -10.55
C GLY A 117 -9.61 -22.98 -10.32
N TYR A 118 -10.13 -24.14 -10.01
CA TYR A 118 -11.56 -24.39 -9.81
C TYR A 118 -12.00 -24.43 -8.36
N GLY A 119 -11.19 -23.94 -7.43
CA GLY A 119 -11.51 -23.96 -5.99
C GLY A 119 -10.70 -23.01 -5.15
N VAL A 120 -11.10 -22.91 -3.89
CA VAL A 120 -10.44 -22.10 -2.88
C VAL A 120 -9.57 -23.03 -2.06
N GLN A 121 -8.25 -22.84 -2.04
CA GLN A 121 -7.31 -23.62 -1.22
C GLN A 121 -6.63 -22.73 -0.19
N LYS A 122 -6.38 -23.30 1.00
CA LYS A 122 -5.59 -22.61 2.03
C LYS A 122 -4.16 -22.41 1.53
N LYS A 123 -3.59 -21.23 1.71
CA LYS A 123 -2.19 -20.91 1.32
C LYS A 123 -1.20 -21.89 1.94
N SER A 124 -1.48 -22.38 3.14
CA SER A 124 -0.68 -23.38 3.85
C SER A 124 -0.66 -24.76 3.19
N SER A 125 -1.62 -25.06 2.30
CA SER A 125 -1.69 -26.34 1.56
C SER A 125 -0.97 -26.28 0.23
N LEU A 126 -0.50 -25.09 -0.22
CA LEU A 126 0.29 -24.93 -1.42
C LEU A 126 1.76 -25.24 -1.11
N THR A 127 2.21 -26.42 -1.50
CA THR A 127 3.60 -26.89 -1.27
C THR A 127 4.66 -26.19 -2.15
N GLY A 128 4.23 -25.29 -3.05
CA GLY A 128 5.09 -24.57 -3.99
C GLY A 128 5.59 -23.21 -3.50
N ALA A 129 6.60 -22.64 -4.18
CA ALA A 129 7.09 -21.29 -3.92
C ALA A 129 6.09 -20.23 -4.41
N VAL A 130 5.15 -19.86 -3.57
CA VAL A 130 4.16 -18.81 -3.83
C VAL A 130 4.64 -17.50 -3.21
N SER A 131 4.64 -16.42 -3.99
CA SER A 131 4.86 -15.06 -3.50
C SER A 131 3.58 -14.27 -3.67
N SER A 132 3.22 -13.50 -2.65
CA SER A 132 1.99 -12.68 -2.63
C SER A 132 2.35 -11.21 -2.49
N VAL A 133 1.63 -10.35 -3.22
CA VAL A 133 1.64 -8.89 -3.12
C VAL A 133 0.20 -8.49 -2.77
N LYS A 134 0.02 -7.71 -1.69
CA LYS A 134 -1.29 -7.28 -1.20
C LYS A 134 -1.62 -5.86 -1.67
N SER A 135 -2.89 -5.46 -1.51
CA SER A 135 -3.36 -4.12 -1.88
C SER A 135 -2.58 -3.01 -1.18
N GLU A 136 -2.21 -3.17 0.09
CA GLU A 136 -1.44 -2.18 0.85
C GLU A 136 -0.06 -1.91 0.22
N ASP A 137 0.57 -2.93 -0.35
CA ASP A 137 1.84 -2.80 -1.08
C ASP A 137 1.70 -2.03 -2.40
N MET A 138 0.52 -2.10 -3.01
CA MET A 138 0.20 -1.41 -4.26
C MET A 138 -0.20 0.04 -4.02
N GLU A 139 -1.01 0.30 -3.00
CA GLU A 139 -1.47 1.65 -2.61
C GLU A 139 -0.30 2.57 -2.18
N ALA A 140 0.76 1.99 -1.60
CA ALA A 140 1.96 2.72 -1.20
C ALA A 140 2.83 3.23 -2.37
N ARG A 141 2.50 2.87 -3.62
CA ARG A 141 3.30 3.18 -4.82
C ARG A 141 2.45 3.82 -5.91
N THR A 142 3.05 4.75 -6.64
CA THR A 142 2.45 5.30 -7.85
C THR A 142 2.65 4.32 -9.01
N ILE A 143 1.67 3.43 -9.21
CA ILE A 143 1.66 2.46 -10.30
C ILE A 143 0.47 2.71 -11.21
N THR A 144 0.68 2.61 -12.52
CA THR A 144 -0.36 2.81 -13.53
C THR A 144 -0.92 1.49 -14.04
N ARG A 145 -0.16 0.40 -13.88
CA ARG A 145 -0.52 -0.95 -14.33
C ARG A 145 -0.26 -1.97 -13.23
N ALA A 146 -1.11 -2.98 -13.17
CA ALA A 146 -1.06 -4.02 -12.12
C ALA A 146 0.26 -4.81 -12.13
N GLU A 147 0.85 -5.04 -13.30
CA GLU A 147 2.12 -5.76 -13.45
C GLU A 147 3.27 -5.08 -12.71
N GLN A 148 3.25 -3.74 -12.61
CA GLN A 148 4.29 -2.96 -11.90
C GLN A 148 4.30 -3.24 -10.40
N ALA A 149 3.19 -3.73 -9.83
CA ALA A 149 3.10 -4.10 -8.42
C ALA A 149 4.08 -5.24 -8.05
N LEU A 150 4.36 -6.13 -8.99
CA LEU A 150 5.25 -7.27 -8.78
C LEU A 150 6.72 -6.87 -8.72
N GLN A 151 7.10 -5.68 -9.23
CA GLN A 151 8.48 -5.24 -9.34
C GLN A 151 9.14 -5.04 -7.97
N GLY A 152 10.20 -5.81 -7.71
CA GLY A 152 10.96 -5.73 -6.46
C GLY A 152 10.28 -6.34 -5.24
N LYS A 153 9.03 -6.81 -5.36
CA LYS A 153 8.29 -7.46 -4.27
C LYS A 153 8.34 -8.98 -4.32
N THR A 154 8.58 -9.53 -5.50
CA THR A 154 8.50 -10.97 -5.73
C THR A 154 9.83 -11.52 -6.20
N ALA A 155 10.51 -12.32 -5.38
CA ALA A 155 11.79 -12.95 -5.75
C ALA A 155 11.64 -13.84 -6.99
N GLY A 156 12.54 -13.72 -7.98
CA GLY A 156 12.50 -14.49 -9.22
C GLY A 156 11.48 -13.99 -10.25
N VAL A 157 10.86 -12.83 -10.01
CA VAL A 157 10.02 -12.13 -10.99
C VAL A 157 10.73 -10.86 -11.42
N GLN A 158 10.87 -10.70 -12.72
CA GLN A 158 11.44 -9.53 -13.35
C GLN A 158 10.35 -8.80 -14.13
N VAL A 159 10.19 -7.51 -13.86
CA VAL A 159 9.27 -6.63 -14.58
C VAL A 159 10.10 -5.63 -15.35
N LEU A 160 10.01 -5.67 -16.67
CA LEU A 160 10.79 -4.85 -17.59
C LEU A 160 9.88 -3.88 -18.31
N SER A 161 10.10 -2.59 -18.12
CA SER A 161 9.46 -1.56 -18.94
C SER A 161 10.25 -1.41 -20.24
N ALA A 162 9.74 -1.97 -21.32
CA ALA A 162 10.36 -1.87 -22.65
C ALA A 162 10.23 -0.46 -23.25
N SER A 163 9.33 0.36 -22.75
CA SER A 163 9.07 1.73 -23.18
C SER A 163 8.74 2.61 -21.97
N ALA A 164 9.17 3.86 -22.03
CA ALA A 164 8.77 4.90 -21.08
C ALA A 164 7.44 5.57 -21.45
N LYS A 165 6.85 5.19 -22.60
CA LYS A 165 5.58 5.75 -23.06
C LYS A 165 4.48 5.47 -22.04
N PRO A 166 3.68 6.46 -21.64
CA PRO A 166 2.53 6.27 -20.77
C PRO A 166 1.62 5.16 -21.26
N GLY A 167 1.10 4.33 -20.36
CA GLY A 167 0.22 3.21 -20.69
C GLY A 167 0.91 1.98 -21.30
N ALA A 168 2.21 2.03 -21.59
CA ALA A 168 2.94 0.88 -22.14
C ALA A 168 2.89 -0.32 -21.18
N SER A 169 2.64 -1.51 -21.73
CA SER A 169 2.62 -2.75 -20.96
C SER A 169 4.04 -3.19 -20.59
N PRO A 170 4.36 -3.36 -19.32
CA PRO A 170 5.63 -3.95 -18.92
C PRO A 170 5.63 -5.45 -19.23
N GLN A 171 6.80 -5.98 -19.56
CA GLN A 171 7.00 -7.43 -19.71
C GLN A 171 7.27 -8.05 -18.35
N VAL A 172 6.51 -9.06 -17.99
CA VAL A 172 6.72 -9.83 -16.77
C VAL A 172 7.40 -11.16 -17.11
N ARG A 173 8.49 -11.47 -16.44
CA ARG A 173 9.21 -12.75 -16.61
C ARG A 173 9.37 -13.41 -15.27
N ILE A 174 9.02 -14.69 -15.21
CA ILE A 174 9.15 -15.52 -14.02
C ILE A 174 10.29 -16.53 -14.26
N ARG A 175 11.33 -16.49 -13.40
CA ARG A 175 12.52 -17.35 -13.49
C ARG A 175 13.31 -17.24 -14.80
N GLY A 176 13.19 -16.10 -15.51
CA GLY A 176 13.99 -15.80 -16.70
C GLY A 176 13.30 -16.13 -18.01
N ILE A 177 14.08 -16.37 -19.06
CA ILE A 177 13.62 -16.64 -20.41
C ILE A 177 13.58 -18.16 -20.63
N SER A 178 12.41 -18.69 -20.93
CA SER A 178 12.19 -20.14 -21.12
C SER A 178 12.16 -20.56 -22.58
N SER A 179 11.88 -19.63 -23.51
CA SER A 179 11.76 -19.91 -24.94
C SER A 179 12.13 -18.69 -25.80
N ASN A 180 12.32 -18.91 -27.09
CA ASN A 180 12.49 -17.83 -28.08
C ASN A 180 11.17 -17.13 -28.46
N GLY A 181 10.03 -17.62 -27.99
CA GLY A 181 8.71 -17.01 -28.17
C GLY A 181 8.33 -16.09 -27.01
N SER A 182 7.02 -15.93 -26.78
CA SER A 182 6.54 -15.20 -25.61
C SER A 182 6.96 -15.92 -24.33
N CYS A 183 7.49 -15.16 -23.37
CA CYS A 183 7.84 -15.60 -22.03
C CYS A 183 6.92 -14.99 -20.98
N ASP A 184 5.80 -14.41 -21.39
CA ASP A 184 4.83 -13.82 -20.49
C ASP A 184 4.15 -14.91 -19.65
N PRO A 185 3.90 -14.64 -18.36
CA PRO A 185 3.17 -15.58 -17.51
C PRO A 185 1.69 -15.65 -17.93
N LEU A 186 1.03 -16.71 -17.53
CA LEU A 186 -0.42 -16.81 -17.63
C LEU A 186 -1.07 -15.94 -16.54
N TYR A 187 -1.97 -15.05 -16.93
CA TYR A 187 -2.76 -14.27 -15.99
C TYR A 187 -4.10 -14.96 -15.73
N VAL A 188 -4.47 -15.04 -14.45
CA VAL A 188 -5.76 -15.58 -14.03
C VAL A 188 -6.41 -14.58 -13.07
N VAL A 189 -7.53 -14.00 -13.47
CA VAL A 189 -8.27 -12.99 -12.73
C VAL A 189 -9.56 -13.62 -12.20
N ASP A 190 -9.71 -13.68 -10.89
CA ASP A 190 -10.85 -14.29 -10.20
C ASP A 190 -11.21 -15.68 -10.74
N GLY A 191 -10.17 -16.49 -11.01
CA GLY A 191 -10.30 -17.84 -11.53
C GLY A 191 -10.49 -17.95 -13.05
N ARG A 192 -10.47 -16.84 -13.80
CA ARG A 192 -10.59 -16.82 -15.27
C ARG A 192 -9.28 -16.45 -15.93
N ILE A 193 -8.90 -17.18 -16.95
CA ILE A 193 -7.72 -16.87 -17.77
C ILE A 193 -7.97 -15.57 -18.53
N ALA A 194 -7.03 -14.62 -18.39
CA ALA A 194 -7.02 -13.35 -19.09
C ALA A 194 -5.78 -13.24 -19.99
N SER A 195 -5.94 -12.70 -21.18
CA SER A 195 -4.83 -12.44 -22.12
C SER A 195 -4.07 -11.15 -21.78
N ASP A 196 -4.73 -10.20 -21.14
CA ASP A 196 -4.19 -8.92 -20.71
C ASP A 196 -4.89 -8.47 -19.42
N ILE A 197 -4.15 -7.80 -18.56
CA ILE A 197 -4.65 -7.23 -17.29
C ILE A 197 -4.59 -5.71 -17.26
N GLY A 198 -4.26 -5.08 -18.38
CA GLY A 198 -4.16 -3.61 -18.50
C GLY A 198 -5.45 -2.85 -18.25
N GLY A 199 -6.59 -3.54 -18.41
CA GLY A 199 -7.91 -2.99 -18.10
C GLY A 199 -8.29 -3.00 -16.61
N ILE A 200 -7.45 -3.58 -15.73
CA ILE A 200 -7.70 -3.63 -14.29
C ILE A 200 -6.98 -2.48 -13.62
N ASP A 201 -7.70 -1.66 -12.87
CA ASP A 201 -7.04 -0.65 -12.04
C ASP A 201 -6.31 -1.33 -10.87
N PRO A 202 -5.05 -0.97 -10.58
CA PRO A 202 -4.33 -1.51 -9.43
C PRO A 202 -5.07 -1.36 -8.10
N ASN A 203 -5.88 -0.30 -7.95
CA ASN A 203 -6.67 -0.06 -6.74
C ASN A 203 -7.82 -1.06 -6.57
N ASP A 204 -8.23 -1.75 -7.63
CA ASP A 204 -9.29 -2.76 -7.59
C ASP A 204 -8.79 -4.16 -7.23
N ILE A 205 -7.46 -4.32 -7.08
CA ILE A 205 -6.83 -5.60 -6.76
C ILE A 205 -6.72 -5.75 -5.24
N GLU A 206 -7.16 -6.89 -4.71
CA GLU A 206 -6.98 -7.29 -3.31
C GLU A 206 -5.62 -7.95 -3.10
N SER A 207 -5.25 -8.87 -3.99
CA SER A 207 -3.95 -9.57 -3.95
C SER A 207 -3.51 -10.06 -5.33
N MET A 208 -2.20 -10.26 -5.45
CA MET A 208 -1.57 -10.93 -6.60
C MET A 208 -0.65 -12.02 -6.08
N GLU A 209 -0.89 -13.27 -6.47
CA GLU A 209 -0.06 -14.41 -6.14
C GLU A 209 0.68 -14.90 -7.38
N VAL A 210 1.98 -15.17 -7.23
CA VAL A 210 2.81 -15.68 -8.33
C VAL A 210 3.17 -17.13 -8.07
N LEU A 211 2.65 -18.02 -8.92
CA LEU A 211 3.00 -19.44 -8.94
C LEU A 211 4.21 -19.63 -9.85
N LYS A 212 5.36 -19.88 -9.23
CA LYS A 212 6.64 -19.97 -9.94
C LYS A 212 7.01 -21.41 -10.33
N ASP A 213 6.43 -22.38 -9.63
CA ASP A 213 6.75 -23.80 -9.81
C ASP A 213 5.76 -24.50 -10.70
N GLY A 214 6.26 -25.38 -11.56
CA GLY A 214 5.42 -26.18 -12.46
C GLY A 214 4.40 -27.04 -11.71
N ALA A 215 4.72 -27.50 -10.49
CA ALA A 215 3.76 -28.26 -9.67
C ALA A 215 2.54 -27.42 -9.26
N SER A 216 2.76 -26.19 -8.80
CA SER A 216 1.69 -25.25 -8.44
C SER A 216 0.89 -24.75 -9.65
N ALA A 217 1.55 -24.66 -10.80
CA ALA A 217 0.96 -24.17 -12.05
C ALA A 217 0.30 -25.29 -12.88
N ALA A 218 0.51 -26.57 -12.53
CA ALA A 218 0.06 -27.72 -13.31
C ALA A 218 -1.44 -27.77 -13.60
N ILE A 219 -2.27 -27.23 -12.70
CA ILE A 219 -3.72 -27.17 -12.89
C ILE A 219 -4.15 -26.30 -14.08
N TYR A 220 -3.27 -25.38 -14.54
CA TYR A 220 -3.51 -24.51 -15.69
C TYR A 220 -2.94 -25.08 -17.00
N GLY A 221 -2.37 -26.29 -16.95
CA GLY A 221 -1.86 -27.03 -18.11
C GLY A 221 -0.64 -26.38 -18.76
N ALA A 222 -0.44 -26.67 -20.04
CA ALA A 222 0.75 -26.24 -20.80
C ALA A 222 0.90 -24.71 -20.91
N ALA A 223 -0.19 -23.95 -20.85
CA ALA A 223 -0.16 -22.49 -20.90
C ALA A 223 0.55 -21.86 -19.68
N ALA A 224 0.69 -22.61 -18.59
CA ALA A 224 1.35 -22.17 -17.36
C ALA A 224 2.86 -22.42 -17.36
N GLY A 225 3.45 -22.82 -18.48
CA GLY A 225 4.89 -23.14 -18.58
C GLY A 225 5.82 -22.00 -18.18
N ASN A 226 5.40 -20.75 -18.35
CA ASN A 226 6.13 -19.54 -17.95
C ASN A 226 5.75 -19.03 -16.54
N GLY A 227 5.00 -19.82 -15.76
CA GLY A 227 4.43 -19.42 -14.48
C GLY A 227 3.04 -18.80 -14.61
N VAL A 228 2.38 -18.60 -13.47
CA VAL A 228 1.02 -18.06 -13.39
C VAL A 228 0.99 -16.90 -12.41
N VAL A 229 0.30 -15.84 -12.77
CA VAL A 229 -0.04 -14.73 -11.87
C VAL A 229 -1.54 -14.80 -11.60
N LEU A 230 -1.89 -15.12 -10.37
CA LEU A 230 -3.27 -15.10 -9.88
C LEU A 230 -3.58 -13.71 -9.37
N ILE A 231 -4.69 -13.16 -9.79
CA ILE A 231 -5.17 -11.84 -9.38
C ILE A 231 -6.53 -12.02 -8.75
N THR A 232 -6.64 -11.60 -7.51
CA THR A 232 -7.91 -11.54 -6.78
C THR A 232 -8.36 -10.09 -6.72
N THR A 233 -9.56 -9.81 -7.21
CA THR A 233 -10.12 -8.46 -7.17
C THR A 233 -10.84 -8.20 -5.86
N LYS A 234 -10.95 -6.91 -5.49
CA LYS A 234 -11.64 -6.47 -4.28
C LYS A 234 -13.13 -6.84 -4.32
N LYS A 235 -13.64 -7.31 -3.21
CA LYS A 235 -15.05 -7.62 -2.97
C LYS A 235 -15.63 -6.66 -1.95
N GLY A 236 -16.93 -6.44 -2.01
CA GLY A 236 -17.60 -5.61 -1.02
C GLY A 236 -17.53 -6.24 0.39
N LYS A 237 -17.25 -5.42 1.39
CA LYS A 237 -17.17 -5.84 2.80
C LYS A 237 -17.85 -4.82 3.70
N GLY A 238 -18.49 -5.30 4.76
CA GLY A 238 -19.06 -4.46 5.81
C GLY A 238 -20.22 -3.56 5.35
N ASN A 239 -20.51 -2.55 6.15
CA ASN A 239 -21.57 -1.58 5.84
C ASN A 239 -21.21 -0.77 4.59
N GLY A 240 -22.22 -0.31 3.84
CA GLY A 240 -22.04 0.49 2.64
C GLY A 240 -21.06 1.65 2.85
N LYS A 241 -20.03 1.73 2.03
CA LYS A 241 -18.98 2.76 2.08
C LYS A 241 -18.71 3.29 0.68
N ILE A 242 -18.62 4.61 0.57
CA ILE A 242 -18.13 5.30 -0.62
C ILE A 242 -16.74 5.83 -0.30
N THR A 243 -15.78 5.58 -1.20
CA THR A 243 -14.42 6.12 -1.09
C THR A 243 -14.09 6.86 -2.39
N TYR A 244 -13.45 8.01 -2.25
CA TYR A 244 -12.89 8.76 -3.36
C TYR A 244 -11.41 8.94 -3.14
N ASP A 245 -10.59 8.47 -4.08
CA ASP A 245 -9.14 8.58 -4.07
C ASP A 245 -8.70 9.49 -5.21
N PHE A 246 -7.91 10.49 -4.86
CA PHE A 246 -7.31 11.42 -5.80
C PHE A 246 -5.79 11.33 -5.72
N GLN A 247 -5.15 11.18 -6.87
CA GLN A 247 -3.70 11.16 -6.96
C GLN A 247 -3.23 12.14 -8.04
N TYR A 248 -2.33 13.03 -7.65
CA TYR A 248 -1.59 13.90 -8.56
C TYR A 248 -0.11 13.53 -8.50
N THR A 249 0.51 13.34 -9.66
CA THR A 249 1.94 13.00 -9.76
C THR A 249 2.61 13.95 -10.75
N SER A 250 3.61 14.68 -10.29
CA SER A 250 4.49 15.45 -11.17
C SER A 250 5.60 14.54 -11.69
N GLN A 251 5.84 14.58 -12.98
CA GLN A 251 6.84 13.79 -13.67
C GLN A 251 7.91 14.71 -14.24
N SER A 252 9.16 14.31 -14.12
CA SER A 252 10.29 15.03 -14.68
C SER A 252 11.31 14.03 -15.22
N LEU A 253 12.08 14.47 -16.21
CA LEU A 253 13.19 13.68 -16.71
C LEU A 253 14.17 13.38 -15.58
N GLY A 254 14.58 12.14 -15.51
CA GLY A 254 15.66 11.71 -14.63
C GLY A 254 17.03 12.16 -15.19
N LYS A 255 18.07 11.40 -14.82
CA LYS A 255 19.41 11.65 -15.35
C LYS A 255 19.45 11.33 -16.85
N VAL A 256 19.65 12.34 -17.67
CA VAL A 256 19.85 12.22 -19.12
C VAL A 256 21.33 12.08 -19.40
N PRO A 257 21.76 11.26 -20.37
CA PRO A 257 23.14 11.25 -20.82
C PRO A 257 23.56 12.62 -21.34
N GLU A 258 24.72 13.07 -20.94
CA GLU A 258 25.31 14.29 -21.52
C GLU A 258 25.62 14.06 -23.00
N VAL A 259 25.15 14.94 -23.86
CA VAL A 259 25.41 14.93 -25.29
C VAL A 259 26.38 16.03 -25.64
N MET A 260 27.08 15.90 -26.77
CA MET A 260 27.99 16.94 -27.27
C MET A 260 27.19 18.16 -27.67
N ASN A 261 27.68 19.34 -27.30
CA ASN A 261 27.22 20.58 -27.89
C ASN A 261 27.77 20.76 -29.34
N ALA A 262 27.26 21.72 -30.08
CA ALA A 262 27.62 21.92 -31.49
C ALA A 262 29.12 22.13 -31.70
N ALA A 263 29.81 22.84 -30.79
CA ALA A 263 31.26 23.06 -30.88
C ALA A 263 32.04 21.74 -30.63
N GLN A 264 31.67 20.97 -29.60
CA GLN A 264 32.29 19.67 -29.30
C GLN A 264 32.04 18.66 -30.41
N TYR A 265 30.83 18.68 -30.99
CA TYR A 265 30.48 17.85 -32.15
C TYR A 265 31.37 18.14 -33.35
N LYS A 266 31.53 19.43 -33.67
CA LYS A 266 32.42 19.87 -34.74
C LYS A 266 33.86 19.41 -34.51
N GLU A 267 34.43 19.68 -33.34
CA GLU A 267 35.80 19.30 -33.00
C GLU A 267 36.00 17.79 -33.14
N PHE A 268 35.11 16.98 -32.53
CA PHE A 268 35.16 15.52 -32.59
C PHE A 268 35.14 14.97 -34.01
N PHE A 269 34.25 15.48 -34.87
CA PHE A 269 34.12 14.98 -36.23
C PHE A 269 35.24 15.44 -37.16
N LEU A 270 35.82 16.62 -36.93
CA LEU A 270 37.01 17.11 -37.65
C LEU A 270 38.27 16.31 -37.26
N GLU A 271 38.51 16.12 -35.98
CA GLU A 271 39.64 15.30 -35.49
C GLU A 271 39.61 13.88 -35.99
N ASN A 272 38.43 13.25 -35.98
CA ASN A 272 38.24 11.88 -36.44
C ASN A 272 38.11 11.78 -37.98
N LYS A 273 38.29 12.88 -38.71
CA LYS A 273 38.19 12.95 -40.18
C LYS A 273 36.89 12.37 -40.74
N LYS A 274 35.80 12.48 -39.99
CA LYS A 274 34.46 12.01 -40.43
C LYS A 274 33.73 13.08 -41.25
N LEU A 275 33.96 14.34 -40.94
CA LEU A 275 33.44 15.47 -41.67
C LEU A 275 34.56 16.47 -41.98
N THR A 276 34.37 17.29 -43.01
CA THR A 276 35.31 18.35 -43.42
C THR A 276 34.86 19.69 -42.88
N GLN A 277 35.80 20.64 -42.74
CA GLN A 277 35.51 22.03 -42.39
C GLN A 277 34.45 22.63 -43.33
N SER A 278 34.60 22.38 -44.63
CA SER A 278 33.65 22.86 -45.66
C SER A 278 32.22 22.36 -45.45
N ALA A 279 32.05 21.15 -44.93
CA ALA A 279 30.70 20.63 -44.58
C ALA A 279 30.09 21.43 -43.43
N PHE A 280 30.87 21.72 -42.38
CA PHE A 280 30.39 22.57 -41.28
C PHE A 280 30.08 23.98 -41.75
N ASP A 281 30.91 24.59 -42.54
CA ASP A 281 30.71 25.97 -43.07
C ASP A 281 29.45 26.04 -43.97
N THR A 282 29.03 24.90 -44.55
CA THR A 282 27.83 24.81 -45.39
C THR A 282 26.55 24.62 -44.58
N TYR A 283 26.61 23.82 -43.53
CA TYR A 283 25.40 23.35 -42.85
C TYR A 283 25.20 23.93 -41.45
N TRP A 284 26.22 24.60 -40.85
CA TRP A 284 26.13 25.21 -39.53
C TRP A 284 26.52 26.68 -39.56
N ASP A 285 25.72 27.52 -38.99
CA ASP A 285 25.91 28.98 -38.92
C ASP A 285 26.99 29.42 -37.93
N GLY A 286 27.62 28.48 -37.22
CA GLY A 286 28.64 28.72 -36.20
C GLY A 286 28.11 29.25 -34.86
N LYS A 287 26.81 29.36 -34.70
CA LYS A 287 26.16 29.91 -33.49
C LYS A 287 25.07 29.04 -32.93
N THR A 288 24.30 28.39 -33.79
CA THR A 288 23.17 27.54 -33.35
C THR A 288 23.68 26.36 -32.55
N ASP A 289 23.23 26.24 -31.32
CA ASP A 289 23.55 25.15 -30.40
C ASP A 289 22.28 24.79 -29.65
N THR A 290 21.51 23.91 -30.26
CA THR A 290 20.20 23.49 -29.74
C THR A 290 20.36 22.30 -28.82
N ASP A 291 19.89 22.40 -27.57
CA ASP A 291 19.73 21.26 -26.72
C ASP A 291 18.46 20.51 -27.13
N TRP A 292 18.64 19.44 -27.91
CA TRP A 292 17.54 18.65 -28.41
C TRP A 292 16.81 17.85 -27.31
N VAL A 293 17.41 17.69 -26.14
CA VAL A 293 16.75 17.07 -25.01
C VAL A 293 15.73 18.02 -24.41
N ASP A 294 16.15 19.27 -24.17
CA ASP A 294 15.25 20.30 -23.65
C ASP A 294 14.12 20.65 -24.64
N GLU A 295 14.40 20.58 -25.94
CA GLU A 295 13.38 20.83 -26.98
C GLU A 295 12.39 19.66 -27.15
N ALA A 296 12.82 18.43 -26.86
CA ALA A 296 12.00 17.23 -27.08
C ALA A 296 11.18 16.83 -25.86
N PHE A 297 11.61 17.21 -24.67
CA PHE A 297 10.99 16.75 -23.43
C PHE A 297 10.62 17.92 -22.52
N GLU A 298 9.52 17.73 -21.81
CA GLU A 298 9.04 18.67 -20.80
C GLU A 298 8.60 17.95 -19.54
N ASN A 299 8.50 18.72 -18.44
CA ASN A 299 7.88 18.20 -17.23
C ASN A 299 6.39 18.02 -17.45
N SER A 300 5.86 16.92 -16.97
CA SER A 300 4.46 16.57 -17.17
C SER A 300 3.75 16.22 -15.86
N SER A 301 2.49 15.88 -15.97
CA SER A 301 1.68 15.47 -14.84
C SER A 301 0.85 14.23 -15.16
N MET A 302 0.53 13.49 -14.10
CA MET A 302 -0.42 12.41 -14.16
C MET A 302 -1.48 12.65 -13.07
N VAL A 303 -2.73 12.51 -13.45
CA VAL A 303 -3.88 12.68 -12.56
C VAL A 303 -4.69 11.40 -12.57
N ARG A 304 -5.06 10.91 -11.39
CA ARG A 304 -5.97 9.78 -11.24
C ARG A 304 -7.10 10.12 -10.28
N HIS A 305 -8.30 9.80 -10.71
CA HIS A 305 -9.51 9.84 -9.90
C HIS A 305 -10.06 8.43 -9.78
N ASN A 306 -10.36 7.99 -8.58
CA ASN A 306 -11.00 6.69 -8.35
C ASN A 306 -12.16 6.88 -7.38
N VAL A 307 -13.33 6.38 -7.74
CA VAL A 307 -14.52 6.34 -6.88
C VAL A 307 -14.92 4.88 -6.70
N THR A 308 -15.02 4.45 -5.46
CA THR A 308 -15.46 3.10 -5.12
C THR A 308 -16.72 3.15 -4.26
N PHE A 309 -17.63 2.23 -4.51
CA PHE A 309 -18.81 1.99 -3.69
C PHE A 309 -18.86 0.50 -3.35
N GLN A 310 -18.79 0.18 -2.06
CA GLN A 310 -18.76 -1.19 -1.61
C GLN A 310 -19.64 -1.40 -0.40
N GLY A 311 -20.13 -2.62 -0.25
CA GLY A 311 -20.88 -3.05 0.93
C GLY A 311 -21.09 -4.56 0.90
N GLY A 312 -21.39 -5.13 2.05
CA GLY A 312 -21.62 -6.56 2.14
C GLY A 312 -22.30 -6.95 3.44
N SER A 313 -23.00 -8.07 3.38
CA SER A 313 -23.61 -8.76 4.50
C SER A 313 -23.27 -10.24 4.38
N ASP A 314 -23.74 -11.06 5.34
CA ASP A 314 -23.57 -12.51 5.29
C ASP A 314 -24.25 -13.17 4.08
N ARG A 315 -25.16 -12.47 3.40
CA ARG A 315 -25.94 -12.99 2.26
C ARG A 315 -25.49 -12.47 0.91
N GLY A 316 -24.70 -11.42 0.87
CA GLY A 316 -24.25 -10.87 -0.41
C GLY A 316 -23.33 -9.69 -0.24
N SER A 317 -22.51 -9.46 -1.24
CA SER A 317 -21.59 -8.35 -1.28
C SER A 317 -21.61 -7.69 -2.66
N PHE A 318 -21.27 -6.41 -2.69
CA PHE A 318 -21.11 -5.67 -3.92
C PHE A 318 -19.91 -4.73 -3.82
N TYR A 319 -19.19 -4.61 -4.90
CA TYR A 319 -18.09 -3.67 -5.11
C TYR A 319 -18.26 -3.05 -6.49
N LEU A 320 -18.31 -1.74 -6.55
CA LEU A 320 -18.35 -0.95 -7.77
C LEU A 320 -17.17 0.03 -7.72
N SER A 321 -16.38 0.07 -8.78
CA SER A 321 -15.28 1.02 -8.97
C SER A 321 -15.39 1.72 -10.30
N LEU A 322 -15.02 3.00 -10.32
CA LEU A 322 -14.85 3.80 -11.53
C LEU A 322 -13.54 4.59 -11.36
N SER A 323 -12.58 4.35 -12.26
CA SER A 323 -11.29 5.02 -12.24
C SER A 323 -11.01 5.71 -13.56
N HIS A 324 -10.55 6.95 -13.48
CA HIS A 324 -10.07 7.75 -14.60
C HIS A 324 -8.61 8.12 -14.35
N LEU A 325 -7.74 7.77 -15.29
CA LEU A 325 -6.32 8.09 -15.29
C LEU A 325 -6.04 8.92 -16.53
N ASP A 326 -5.42 10.07 -16.31
CA ASP A 326 -4.90 10.95 -17.35
C ASP A 326 -3.42 11.17 -17.11
N ASN A 327 -2.57 10.88 -18.11
CA ASN A 327 -1.13 11.03 -18.06
C ASN A 327 -0.67 11.74 -19.33
N ASP A 328 -0.18 12.95 -19.16
CA ASP A 328 0.20 13.84 -20.24
C ASP A 328 1.48 13.39 -20.99
N GLY A 329 2.26 12.49 -20.37
CA GLY A 329 3.55 12.11 -20.95
C GLY A 329 4.61 13.20 -20.77
N MET A 330 5.80 13.00 -21.37
CA MET A 330 6.91 13.94 -21.24
C MET A 330 7.46 14.43 -22.59
N ILE A 331 6.85 14.05 -23.71
CA ILE A 331 7.25 14.53 -25.04
C ILE A 331 6.50 15.81 -25.35
N VAL A 332 7.24 16.86 -25.68
CA VAL A 332 6.66 18.16 -26.08
C VAL A 332 5.59 17.98 -27.15
N GLY A 333 4.44 18.65 -26.98
CA GLY A 333 3.37 18.66 -27.94
C GLY A 333 2.37 17.51 -27.84
N ASN A 334 2.20 16.91 -26.69
CA ASN A 334 1.18 15.88 -26.39
C ASN A 334 1.24 14.63 -27.28
N ALA A 335 2.43 14.26 -27.73
CA ALA A 335 2.62 13.11 -28.61
C ALA A 335 2.52 11.75 -27.90
N ASP A 336 2.59 11.74 -26.58
CA ASP A 336 2.60 10.54 -25.74
C ASP A 336 1.57 10.60 -24.60
N THR A 337 0.47 11.32 -24.79
CA THR A 337 -0.65 11.32 -23.83
C THR A 337 -1.30 9.95 -23.70
N TYR A 338 -1.75 9.63 -22.50
CA TYR A 338 -2.45 8.38 -22.21
C TYR A 338 -3.63 8.62 -21.26
N GLU A 339 -4.81 8.34 -21.75
CA GLU A 339 -6.04 8.39 -20.97
C GLU A 339 -6.62 6.97 -20.81
N ARG A 340 -7.10 6.65 -19.61
CA ARG A 340 -7.75 5.38 -19.32
C ARG A 340 -8.93 5.58 -18.40
N LEU A 341 -10.10 5.13 -18.85
CA LEU A 341 -11.31 5.00 -18.04
C LEU A 341 -11.57 3.52 -17.77
N THR A 342 -11.63 3.12 -16.51
CA THR A 342 -11.93 1.74 -16.12
C THR A 342 -13.13 1.70 -15.18
N GLY A 343 -13.94 0.67 -15.33
CA GLY A 343 -15.05 0.39 -14.41
C GLY A 343 -15.07 -1.08 -14.04
N MET A 344 -15.25 -1.39 -12.77
CA MET A 344 -15.35 -2.74 -12.26
C MET A 344 -16.62 -2.89 -11.42
N VAL A 345 -17.31 -4.01 -11.63
CA VAL A 345 -18.46 -4.44 -10.83
C VAL A 345 -18.20 -5.86 -10.36
N ASN A 346 -18.18 -6.07 -9.06
CA ASN A 346 -18.10 -7.37 -8.46
C ASN A 346 -19.26 -7.53 -7.46
N ALA A 347 -20.15 -8.46 -7.72
CA ALA A 347 -21.29 -8.75 -6.87
C ALA A 347 -21.38 -10.26 -6.63
N SER A 348 -21.59 -10.63 -5.38
CA SER A 348 -21.82 -12.02 -4.97
C SER A 348 -23.08 -12.12 -4.14
N TRP A 349 -23.78 -13.23 -4.30
CA TRP A 349 -24.95 -13.56 -3.51
C TRP A 349 -24.83 -15.03 -3.08
N GLU A 350 -24.99 -15.29 -1.80
CA GLU A 350 -24.98 -16.63 -1.25
C GLU A 350 -26.37 -16.94 -0.68
N ASP A 351 -27.00 -18.01 -1.19
CA ASP A 351 -28.20 -18.55 -0.59
C ASP A 351 -27.80 -19.32 0.68
N VAL A 352 -28.23 -18.84 1.82
CA VAL A 352 -28.11 -19.56 3.09
C VAL A 352 -29.31 -20.50 3.17
N ASN A 353 -29.10 -21.75 2.78
CA ASN A 353 -30.06 -22.83 3.04
C ASN A 353 -30.00 -23.28 4.49
#